data_af1c0a3984ee251a557d9b4bab554a45
#
_entry.id   af1c0a3984ee251a557d9b4bab554a45
#
_cell.length_a   1.000
_cell.length_b   1.000
_cell.length_c   1.000
_cell.angle_alpha   90.00
_cell.angle_beta   90.00
_cell.angle_gamma   90.00
#
_symmetry.space_group_name_H-M   'P 1'
#
loop_
_entity.id
_entity.type
_entity.pdbx_description
1 polymer ?
#
loop_
_entity_poly.entity_id
_entity_poly.type
_entity_poly.pdbx_seq_one_letter_code
_entity_poly.pdbx_strand_id
1 'polypeptide(L)'
;MKSSSFTAPGKALLCGEYAVLRGAPAVCVALNCRAQVTVSKRTERVSIVSTVGFAEGSWRFKIIDGSVAWLDRPPEGVKSLLDAVCNNAPLTSCRPAALTIDTLTFFSPIDKKKLGLGSSSATTVALVAALQKQSFDIESIWANAKMVHKALQDGRGSGVDIATSCFGGLITYKSCDTAPPTKTTWPTGLYYQFFYSGTEADTTKAIDRAAGVSKKS
;
A
#
# COMPACT_ATOMS: atom_id res chain seq x y z
N MET A 1 14.07 20.25 -12.93
CA MET A 1 12.62 19.99 -12.98
C MET A 1 12.10 19.81 -11.56
N LYS A 2 10.97 20.44 -11.18
CA LYS A 2 10.39 20.23 -9.83
C LYS A 2 9.86 18.80 -9.74
N SER A 3 10.37 18.02 -8.80
CA SER A 3 9.85 16.70 -8.43
C SER A 3 9.19 16.79 -7.06
N SER A 4 8.17 15.96 -6.83
CA SER A 4 7.53 15.77 -5.52
C SER A 4 7.71 14.32 -5.10
N SER A 5 7.97 14.08 -3.82
CA SER A 5 8.16 12.75 -3.27
C SER A 5 7.17 12.50 -2.14
N PHE A 6 6.59 11.30 -2.14
CA PHE A 6 5.59 10.85 -1.19
C PHE A 6 6.03 9.53 -0.59
N THR A 7 5.90 9.38 0.71
CA THR A 7 6.34 8.16 1.38
C THR A 7 5.26 7.64 2.34
N ALA A 8 5.12 6.33 2.41
CA ALA A 8 4.26 5.68 3.38
C ALA A 8 5.00 4.54 4.09
N PRO A 9 4.78 4.34 5.40
CA PRO A 9 5.45 3.31 6.18
C PRO A 9 4.89 1.92 5.89
N GLY A 10 5.72 0.92 6.09
CA GLY A 10 5.29 -0.47 6.25
C GLY A 10 4.56 -0.67 7.58
N LYS A 11 4.12 -1.89 7.83
CA LYS A 11 3.34 -2.23 9.01
C LYS A 11 3.70 -3.59 9.59
N ALA A 12 3.44 -3.75 10.90
CA ALA A 12 3.33 -5.05 11.55
C ALA A 12 2.03 -5.10 12.37
N LEU A 13 1.27 -6.17 12.19
CA LEU A 13 0.06 -6.44 12.94
C LEU A 13 0.46 -7.14 14.25
N LEU A 14 0.06 -6.58 15.38
CA LEU A 14 0.44 -7.06 16.71
C LEU A 14 -0.59 -8.02 17.29
N CYS A 15 -1.88 -7.73 17.07
CA CYS A 15 -2.97 -8.61 17.49
C CYS A 15 -4.26 -8.31 16.68
N GLY A 16 -5.19 -9.26 16.69
CA GLY A 16 -6.49 -9.10 16.03
C GLY A 16 -6.51 -9.51 14.56
N GLU A 17 -5.52 -10.25 14.06
CA GLU A 17 -5.29 -10.54 12.64
C GLU A 17 -6.52 -11.08 11.91
N TYR A 18 -7.19 -12.09 12.43
CA TYR A 18 -8.40 -12.66 11.82
C TYR A 18 -9.69 -12.09 12.40
N ALA A 19 -9.64 -11.66 13.64
CA ALA A 19 -10.80 -11.10 14.33
C ALA A 19 -11.24 -9.77 13.70
N VAL A 20 -10.30 -8.99 13.14
CA VAL A 20 -10.59 -7.73 12.44
C VAL A 20 -11.47 -7.94 11.20
N LEU A 21 -11.39 -9.08 10.54
CA LEU A 21 -12.26 -9.43 9.41
C LEU A 21 -13.73 -9.60 9.83
N ARG A 22 -13.98 -9.82 11.11
CA ARG A 22 -15.31 -9.96 11.73
C ARG A 22 -15.71 -8.72 12.55
N GLY A 23 -15.02 -7.60 12.35
CA GLY A 23 -15.33 -6.34 13.04
C GLY A 23 -14.71 -6.17 14.43
N ALA A 24 -13.95 -7.15 14.94
CA ALA A 24 -13.21 -6.99 16.19
C ALA A 24 -12.02 -6.00 16.00
N PRO A 25 -11.54 -5.37 17.09
CA PRO A 25 -10.40 -4.48 16.97
C PRO A 25 -9.11 -5.23 16.66
N ALA A 26 -8.24 -4.59 15.88
CA ALA A 26 -6.86 -4.99 15.66
C ALA A 26 -5.90 -3.89 16.09
N VAL A 27 -4.72 -4.27 16.57
CA VAL A 27 -3.64 -3.34 16.91
C VAL A 27 -2.51 -3.53 15.90
N CYS A 28 -2.11 -2.45 15.26
CA CYS A 28 -1.10 -2.46 14.22
C CYS A 28 -0.11 -1.32 14.41
N VAL A 29 1.16 -1.55 14.11
CA VAL A 29 2.23 -0.55 14.23
C VAL A 29 2.86 -0.27 12.88
N ALA A 30 3.08 1.01 12.61
CA ALA A 30 3.86 1.46 11.46
C ALA A 30 5.36 1.23 11.70
N LEU A 31 6.04 0.79 10.66
CA LEU A 31 7.48 0.52 10.69
C LEU A 31 8.24 1.61 9.95
N ASN A 32 9.55 1.71 10.18
CA ASN A 32 10.40 2.70 9.53
C ASN A 32 10.82 2.32 8.10
N CYS A 33 10.59 1.08 7.63
CA CYS A 33 10.67 0.76 6.21
C CYS A 33 9.56 1.49 5.45
N ARG A 34 9.90 2.13 4.32
CA ARG A 34 8.95 3.00 3.61
C ARG A 34 8.96 2.72 2.12
N ALA A 35 7.77 2.72 1.52
CA ALA A 35 7.64 2.89 0.08
C ALA A 35 7.74 4.38 -0.24
N GLN A 36 8.46 4.69 -1.32
CA GLN A 36 8.60 6.05 -1.82
C GLN A 36 8.11 6.13 -3.25
N VAL A 37 7.28 7.12 -3.55
CA VAL A 37 6.84 7.46 -4.91
C VAL A 37 7.30 8.86 -5.24
N THR A 38 8.13 9.00 -6.27
CA THR A 38 8.56 10.30 -6.79
C THR A 38 7.86 10.59 -8.10
N VAL A 39 7.29 11.78 -8.21
CA VAL A 39 6.60 12.27 -9.42
C VAL A 39 7.35 13.47 -9.97
N SER A 40 7.68 13.44 -11.24
CA SER A 40 8.21 14.59 -11.96
C SER A 40 7.44 14.83 -13.26
N LYS A 41 7.28 16.10 -13.64
CA LYS A 41 6.64 16.47 -14.91
C LYS A 41 7.52 16.05 -16.08
N ARG A 42 6.89 15.60 -17.16
CA ARG A 42 7.57 15.33 -18.42
C ARG A 42 7.19 16.33 -19.49
N THR A 43 8.13 16.59 -20.39
CA THR A 43 7.90 17.38 -21.62
C THR A 43 7.35 16.52 -22.76
N GLU A 44 7.67 15.21 -22.72
CA GLU A 44 7.14 14.27 -23.72
C GLU A 44 5.68 13.97 -23.45
N ARG A 45 4.97 13.55 -24.52
CA ARG A 45 3.52 13.22 -24.47
C ARG A 45 3.18 11.84 -23.87
N VAL A 46 4.15 11.21 -23.21
CA VAL A 46 4.06 9.84 -22.69
C VAL A 46 4.56 9.82 -21.27
N SER A 47 3.79 9.22 -20.38
CA SER A 47 4.20 8.94 -19.01
C SER A 47 5.12 7.72 -18.95
N ILE A 48 5.92 7.63 -17.90
CA ILE A 48 6.76 6.47 -17.60
C ILE A 48 6.61 6.12 -16.12
N VAL A 49 6.53 4.85 -15.81
CA VAL A 49 6.67 4.32 -14.46
C VAL A 49 7.93 3.47 -14.38
N SER A 50 8.74 3.74 -13.36
CA SER A 50 9.94 2.96 -13.05
C SER A 50 9.80 2.39 -11.65
N THR A 51 10.23 1.14 -11.44
CA THR A 51 10.16 0.47 -10.15
C THR A 51 11.52 -0.01 -9.70
N VAL A 52 11.76 0.05 -8.39
CA VAL A 52 12.97 -0.41 -7.71
C VAL A 52 12.55 -1.24 -6.49
N GLY A 53 13.19 -2.39 -6.32
CA GLY A 53 12.88 -3.36 -5.26
C GLY A 53 11.93 -4.47 -5.71
N PHE A 54 10.76 -4.15 -6.24
CA PHE A 54 9.89 -5.15 -6.85
C PHE A 54 9.77 -4.93 -8.36
N ALA A 55 9.82 -6.01 -9.15
CA ALA A 55 9.63 -5.97 -10.60
C ALA A 55 10.42 -4.83 -11.28
N GLU A 56 11.74 -4.79 -11.06
CA GLU A 56 12.62 -3.71 -11.55
C GLU A 56 12.51 -3.49 -13.05
N GLY A 57 12.36 -2.23 -13.45
CA GLY A 57 12.24 -1.83 -14.84
C GLY A 57 11.54 -0.47 -15.02
N SER A 58 11.25 -0.16 -16.29
CA SER A 58 10.58 1.08 -16.69
C SER A 58 9.64 0.82 -17.85
N TRP A 59 8.41 1.35 -17.77
CA TRP A 59 7.36 1.11 -18.77
C TRP A 59 6.60 2.39 -19.09
N ARG A 60 6.33 2.58 -20.37
CA ARG A 60 5.62 3.75 -20.89
C ARG A 60 4.12 3.49 -20.92
N PHE A 61 3.36 4.54 -20.63
CA PHE A 61 1.91 4.52 -20.66
C PHE A 61 1.33 5.89 -20.97
N LYS A 62 0.04 5.94 -21.29
CA LYS A 62 -0.77 7.16 -21.34
C LYS A 62 -1.98 7.00 -20.43
N ILE A 63 -2.55 8.09 -19.97
CA ILE A 63 -3.86 8.10 -19.34
C ILE A 63 -4.85 8.65 -20.39
N ILE A 64 -5.84 7.85 -20.74
CA ILE A 64 -6.88 8.18 -21.70
C ILE A 64 -8.22 7.94 -21.00
N ASP A 65 -9.02 8.98 -20.87
CA ASP A 65 -10.34 8.92 -20.21
C ASP A 65 -10.31 8.30 -18.80
N GLY A 66 -9.26 8.62 -18.04
CA GLY A 66 -9.06 8.11 -16.67
C GLY A 66 -8.47 6.70 -16.60
N SER A 67 -8.29 6.01 -17.70
CA SER A 67 -7.75 4.65 -17.75
C SER A 67 -6.32 4.63 -18.29
N VAL A 68 -5.54 3.62 -17.88
CA VAL A 68 -4.16 3.43 -18.33
C VAL A 68 -4.12 2.71 -19.68
N ALA A 69 -3.58 3.37 -20.68
CA ALA A 69 -3.22 2.77 -21.96
C ALA A 69 -1.72 2.47 -21.98
N TRP A 70 -1.36 1.22 -21.79
CA TRP A 70 0.03 0.77 -21.78
C TRP A 70 0.63 0.78 -23.20
N LEU A 71 1.84 1.31 -23.31
CA LEU A 71 2.63 1.29 -24.55
C LEU A 71 3.70 0.18 -24.53
N ASP A 72 4.10 -0.23 -23.34
CA ASP A 72 5.00 -1.35 -23.09
C ASP A 72 4.25 -2.46 -22.34
N ARG A 73 4.88 -3.60 -22.11
CA ARG A 73 4.32 -4.74 -21.37
C ARG A 73 4.94 -4.81 -19.98
N PRO A 74 4.37 -4.15 -18.96
CA PRO A 74 4.86 -4.26 -17.59
C PRO A 74 4.52 -5.63 -17.00
N PRO A 75 5.24 -6.07 -15.95
CA PRO A 75 4.82 -7.20 -15.11
C PRO A 75 3.44 -6.94 -14.48
N GLU A 76 2.68 -8.02 -14.23
CA GLU A 76 1.29 -7.93 -13.76
C GLU A 76 1.16 -7.11 -12.47
N GLY A 77 2.10 -7.23 -11.54
CA GLY A 77 2.06 -6.44 -10.28
C GLY A 77 2.17 -4.93 -10.50
N VAL A 78 2.93 -4.48 -11.50
CA VAL A 78 3.03 -3.05 -11.86
C VAL A 78 1.78 -2.60 -12.59
N LYS A 79 1.30 -3.43 -13.52
CA LYS A 79 0.10 -3.18 -14.30
C LYS A 79 -1.11 -3.02 -13.39
N SER A 80 -1.42 -4.04 -12.60
CA SER A 80 -2.58 -4.06 -11.71
C SER A 80 -2.56 -2.91 -10.71
N LEU A 81 -1.39 -2.56 -10.15
CA LEU A 81 -1.27 -1.45 -9.21
C LEU A 81 -1.65 -0.12 -9.85
N LEU A 82 -1.08 0.22 -11.00
CA LEU A 82 -1.34 1.49 -11.65
C LEU A 82 -2.77 1.56 -12.22
N ASP A 83 -3.26 0.48 -12.82
CA ASP A 83 -4.63 0.37 -13.31
C ASP A 83 -5.64 0.54 -12.15
N ALA A 84 -5.40 -0.10 -11.00
CA ALA A 84 -6.27 0.02 -9.84
C ALA A 84 -6.30 1.45 -9.30
N VAL A 85 -5.16 2.14 -9.23
CA VAL A 85 -5.11 3.54 -8.79
C VAL A 85 -5.87 4.44 -9.77
N CYS A 86 -5.62 4.30 -11.07
CA CYS A 86 -6.27 5.14 -12.08
C CYS A 86 -7.79 4.93 -12.13
N ASN A 87 -8.25 3.71 -11.92
CA ASN A 87 -9.68 3.37 -11.98
C ASN A 87 -10.46 3.69 -10.69
N ASN A 88 -9.78 3.78 -9.53
CA ASN A 88 -10.44 3.88 -8.23
C ASN A 88 -10.09 5.13 -7.42
N ALA A 89 -9.15 5.96 -7.89
CA ALA A 89 -8.80 7.21 -7.22
C ALA A 89 -8.97 8.41 -8.17
N PRO A 90 -9.47 9.56 -7.67
CA PRO A 90 -9.60 10.77 -8.49
C PRO A 90 -8.21 11.33 -8.81
N LEU A 91 -7.77 11.18 -10.04
CA LEU A 91 -6.45 11.64 -10.49
C LEU A 91 -6.38 13.15 -10.71
N THR A 92 -5.23 13.73 -10.37
CA THR A 92 -5.01 15.18 -10.47
C THR A 92 -4.89 15.69 -11.88
N SER A 93 -4.31 14.93 -12.76
CA SER A 93 -3.95 15.44 -14.08
C SER A 93 -3.62 14.28 -15.02
N CYS A 94 -4.19 14.36 -16.21
CA CYS A 94 -3.79 13.52 -17.34
C CYS A 94 -2.47 13.98 -18.00
N ARG A 95 -1.71 14.90 -17.34
CA ARG A 95 -0.43 15.37 -17.89
C ARG A 95 0.63 14.30 -17.75
N PRO A 96 1.48 14.15 -18.78
CA PRO A 96 2.57 13.19 -18.74
C PRO A 96 3.51 13.41 -17.55
N ALA A 97 3.83 12.32 -16.87
CA ALA A 97 4.68 12.31 -15.68
C ALA A 97 5.66 11.14 -15.70
N ALA A 98 6.80 11.31 -15.04
CA ALA A 98 7.66 10.21 -14.67
C ALA A 98 7.39 9.87 -13.20
N LEU A 99 7.04 8.62 -12.97
CA LEU A 99 6.81 8.03 -11.66
C LEU A 99 7.97 7.10 -11.35
N THR A 100 8.56 7.22 -10.17
CA THR A 100 9.51 6.24 -9.64
C THR A 100 8.95 5.67 -8.35
N ILE A 101 8.80 4.35 -8.29
CA ILE A 101 8.31 3.62 -7.12
C ILE A 101 9.48 2.84 -6.53
N ASP A 102 9.90 3.20 -5.33
CA ASP A 102 10.98 2.55 -4.60
C ASP A 102 10.43 1.82 -3.38
N THR A 103 10.71 0.52 -3.31
CA THR A 103 10.32 -0.38 -2.22
C THR A 103 11.50 -1.17 -1.65
N LEU A 104 12.74 -0.77 -1.93
CA LEU A 104 13.94 -1.50 -1.51
C LEU A 104 13.98 -1.82 -0.02
N THR A 105 13.49 -0.91 0.82
CA THR A 105 13.50 -1.09 2.29
C THR A 105 12.60 -2.24 2.77
N PHE A 106 11.78 -2.82 1.91
CA PHE A 106 10.93 -3.98 2.20
C PHE A 106 11.57 -5.31 1.83
N PHE A 107 12.81 -5.28 1.35
CA PHE A 107 13.57 -6.46 0.98
C PHE A 107 14.81 -6.60 1.86
N SER A 108 15.15 -7.84 2.18
CA SER A 108 16.35 -8.16 2.92
C SER A 108 17.60 -7.69 2.13
N PRO A 109 18.52 -6.96 2.76
CA PRO A 109 19.74 -6.56 2.08
C PRO A 109 20.67 -7.74 1.76
N ILE A 110 20.50 -8.87 2.46
CA ILE A 110 21.36 -10.05 2.37
C ILE A 110 20.95 -10.94 1.19
N ASP A 111 19.69 -11.40 1.18
CA ASP A 111 19.20 -12.40 0.23
C ASP A 111 18.12 -11.87 -0.73
N LYS A 112 17.84 -10.58 -0.66
CA LYS A 112 16.85 -9.89 -1.50
C LYS A 112 15.43 -10.43 -1.38
N LYS A 113 15.15 -11.24 -0.36
CA LYS A 113 13.80 -11.72 -0.10
C LYS A 113 12.93 -10.63 0.48
N LYS A 114 11.66 -10.64 0.12
CA LYS A 114 10.65 -9.74 0.65
C LYS A 114 10.35 -10.06 2.11
N LEU A 115 10.33 -9.04 2.96
CA LEU A 115 10.22 -9.19 4.42
C LEU A 115 8.77 -9.35 4.93
N GLY A 116 7.75 -9.21 4.09
CA GLY A 116 6.35 -9.32 4.51
C GLY A 116 5.84 -8.12 5.35
N LEU A 117 6.52 -7.00 5.31
CA LEU A 117 6.25 -5.82 6.14
C LEU A 117 5.24 -4.83 5.54
N GLY A 118 4.35 -5.28 4.65
CA GLY A 118 3.28 -4.45 4.12
C GLY A 118 3.70 -3.51 2.98
N SER A 119 4.63 -3.93 2.11
CA SER A 119 5.06 -3.13 0.94
C SER A 119 3.88 -2.75 0.03
N SER A 120 2.93 -3.65 -0.19
CA SER A 120 1.75 -3.41 -1.05
C SER A 120 0.91 -2.23 -0.53
N SER A 121 0.54 -2.25 0.75
CA SER A 121 -0.24 -1.15 1.37
C SER A 121 0.54 0.17 1.36
N ALA A 122 1.82 0.14 1.72
CA ALA A 122 2.66 1.33 1.71
C ALA A 122 2.81 1.92 0.29
N THR A 123 3.01 1.07 -0.73
CA THR A 123 3.10 1.52 -2.13
C THR A 123 1.77 2.09 -2.61
N THR A 124 0.64 1.44 -2.30
CA THR A 124 -0.69 1.94 -2.66
C THR A 124 -0.94 3.32 -2.05
N VAL A 125 -0.67 3.50 -0.76
CA VAL A 125 -0.85 4.80 -0.07
C VAL A 125 0.04 5.89 -0.67
N ALA A 126 1.33 5.60 -0.86
CA ALA A 126 2.26 6.57 -1.44
C ALA A 126 1.90 6.94 -2.89
N LEU A 127 1.43 5.98 -3.69
CA LEU A 127 1.04 6.22 -5.08
C LEU A 127 -0.28 7.01 -5.17
N VAL A 128 -1.27 6.70 -4.34
CA VAL A 128 -2.51 7.48 -4.24
C VAL A 128 -2.20 8.91 -3.83
N ALA A 129 -1.39 9.12 -2.79
CA ALA A 129 -0.98 10.46 -2.36
C ALA A 129 -0.24 11.23 -3.46
N ALA A 130 0.57 10.53 -4.26
CA ALA A 130 1.34 11.13 -5.36
C ALA A 130 0.47 11.56 -6.55
N LEU A 131 -0.62 10.84 -6.83
CA LEU A 131 -1.48 11.05 -7.99
C LEU A 131 -2.80 11.77 -7.69
N GLN A 132 -3.19 11.87 -6.41
CA GLN A 132 -4.43 12.53 -6.00
C GLN A 132 -4.35 14.05 -6.15
N LYS A 133 -5.45 14.65 -6.60
CA LYS A 133 -5.49 16.04 -7.13
C LYS A 133 -5.51 17.18 -6.13
N GLN A 134 -6.08 17.04 -4.98
CA GLN A 134 -6.34 18.21 -4.12
C GLN A 134 -6.25 17.84 -2.65
N SER A 135 -5.60 18.71 -1.90
CA SER A 135 -5.33 18.63 -0.48
C SER A 135 -4.64 17.32 -0.02
N PHE A 136 -3.58 17.47 0.73
CA PHE A 136 -2.96 16.38 1.48
C PHE A 136 -3.83 15.99 2.69
N ASP A 137 -5.15 15.87 2.46
CA ASP A 137 -6.07 15.37 3.44
C ASP A 137 -5.87 13.87 3.60
N ILE A 138 -5.41 13.49 4.78
CA ILE A 138 -5.06 12.11 5.10
C ILE A 138 -6.27 11.17 5.03
N GLU A 139 -7.46 11.65 5.36
CA GLU A 139 -8.69 10.85 5.34
C GLU A 139 -9.11 10.55 3.90
N SER A 140 -8.98 11.53 3.00
CA SER A 140 -9.21 11.35 1.58
C SER A 140 -8.21 10.37 0.96
N ILE A 141 -6.92 10.48 1.30
CA ILE A 141 -5.89 9.53 0.87
C ILE A 141 -6.23 8.12 1.36
N TRP A 142 -6.60 7.99 2.63
CA TRP A 142 -6.98 6.72 3.23
C TRP A 142 -8.19 6.09 2.55
N ALA A 143 -9.27 6.86 2.32
CA ALA A 143 -10.48 6.39 1.65
C ALA A 143 -10.17 5.86 0.24
N ASN A 144 -9.42 6.63 -0.56
CA ASN A 144 -9.03 6.23 -1.91
C ASN A 144 -8.06 5.04 -1.91
N ALA A 145 -7.06 5.02 -1.04
CA ALA A 145 -6.13 3.91 -0.93
C ALA A 145 -6.83 2.62 -0.49
N LYS A 146 -7.86 2.73 0.36
CA LYS A 146 -8.70 1.59 0.77
C LYS A 146 -9.49 1.00 -0.41
N MET A 147 -10.07 1.86 -1.27
CA MET A 147 -10.75 1.40 -2.49
C MET A 147 -9.78 0.72 -3.47
N VAL A 148 -8.66 1.35 -3.73
CA VAL A 148 -7.60 0.79 -4.61
C VAL A 148 -7.11 -0.57 -4.10
N HIS A 149 -6.77 -0.65 -2.83
CA HIS A 149 -6.23 -1.89 -2.24
C HIS A 149 -7.27 -3.01 -2.19
N LYS A 150 -8.54 -2.67 -1.95
CA LYS A 150 -9.64 -3.63 -2.03
C LYS A 150 -9.80 -4.19 -3.45
N ALA A 151 -9.67 -3.35 -4.47
CA ALA A 151 -9.69 -3.80 -5.87
C ALA A 151 -8.51 -4.73 -6.18
N LEU A 152 -7.30 -4.44 -5.65
CA LEU A 152 -6.11 -5.30 -5.81
C LEU A 152 -6.22 -6.66 -5.10
N GLN A 153 -7.11 -6.79 -4.13
CA GLN A 153 -7.31 -8.00 -3.32
C GLN A 153 -8.65 -8.70 -3.61
N ASP A 154 -9.27 -8.46 -4.75
CA ASP A 154 -10.58 -9.03 -5.14
C ASP A 154 -11.67 -8.82 -4.06
N GLY A 155 -11.70 -7.65 -3.46
CA GLY A 155 -12.65 -7.29 -2.42
C GLY A 155 -12.33 -7.81 -1.02
N ARG A 156 -11.22 -8.53 -0.84
CA ARG A 156 -10.80 -9.13 0.44
C ARG A 156 -9.98 -8.16 1.29
N GLY A 157 -9.75 -8.53 2.53
CA GLY A 157 -8.92 -7.79 3.48
C GLY A 157 -9.69 -6.81 4.36
N SER A 158 -9.13 -6.52 5.53
CA SER A 158 -9.74 -5.64 6.54
C SER A 158 -9.45 -4.16 6.30
N GLY A 159 -8.40 -3.85 5.56
CA GLY A 159 -7.90 -2.48 5.38
C GLY A 159 -7.05 -1.95 6.53
N VAL A 160 -6.72 -2.74 7.55
CA VAL A 160 -5.89 -2.33 8.68
C VAL A 160 -4.48 -1.93 8.26
N ASP A 161 -3.93 -2.59 7.25
CA ASP A 161 -2.62 -2.30 6.67
C ASP A 161 -2.60 -0.94 5.95
N ILE A 162 -3.64 -0.63 5.18
CA ILE A 162 -3.82 0.70 4.57
C ILE A 162 -3.97 1.79 5.64
N ALA A 163 -4.80 1.55 6.66
CA ALA A 163 -4.96 2.48 7.76
C ALA A 163 -3.61 2.76 8.46
N THR A 164 -2.83 1.70 8.74
CA THR A 164 -1.51 1.86 9.37
C THR A 164 -0.53 2.61 8.47
N SER A 165 -0.49 2.31 7.17
CA SER A 165 0.39 3.01 6.22
C SER A 165 -0.01 4.47 6.00
N CYS A 166 -1.30 4.83 6.18
CA CYS A 166 -1.77 6.21 6.11
C CYS A 166 -1.48 6.99 7.38
N PHE A 167 -1.94 6.50 8.52
CA PHE A 167 -1.96 7.27 9.77
C PHE A 167 -0.66 7.16 10.58
N GLY A 168 0.13 6.12 10.34
CA GLY A 168 1.39 5.88 11.04
C GLY A 168 1.24 5.62 12.54
N GLY A 169 2.36 5.37 13.23
CA GLY A 169 2.38 5.14 14.67
C GLY A 169 1.79 3.79 15.08
N LEU A 170 1.30 3.70 16.31
CA LEU A 170 0.54 2.57 16.83
C LEU A 170 -0.95 2.92 16.75
N ILE A 171 -1.73 2.07 16.09
CA ILE A 171 -3.16 2.30 15.89
C ILE A 171 -4.01 1.12 16.35
N THR A 172 -5.21 1.43 16.80
CA THR A 172 -6.32 0.46 16.93
C THR A 172 -7.31 0.70 15.80
N TYR A 173 -7.70 -0.36 15.11
CA TYR A 173 -8.56 -0.30 13.94
C TYR A 173 -9.63 -1.38 13.97
N LYS A 174 -10.84 -1.05 13.49
CA LYS A 174 -11.93 -1.98 13.22
C LYS A 174 -12.37 -1.87 11.77
N SER A 175 -12.53 -2.98 11.08
CA SER A 175 -12.88 -2.99 9.65
C SER A 175 -14.29 -2.48 9.34
N CYS A 176 -15.20 -2.57 10.30
CA CYS A 176 -16.59 -2.07 10.20
C CYS A 176 -16.73 -0.57 10.43
N ASP A 177 -15.71 0.09 11.02
CA ASP A 177 -15.78 1.51 11.32
C ASP A 177 -15.53 2.33 10.03
N THR A 178 -16.34 3.36 9.85
CA THR A 178 -16.13 4.38 8.81
C THR A 178 -15.21 5.49 9.28
N ALA A 179 -15.00 5.60 10.59
CA ALA A 179 -14.12 6.57 11.21
C ALA A 179 -12.63 6.20 11.04
N PRO A 180 -11.72 7.18 11.07
CA PRO A 180 -10.29 6.95 11.11
C PRO A 180 -9.87 6.06 12.29
N PRO A 181 -8.72 5.35 12.18
CA PRO A 181 -8.21 4.52 13.27
C PRO A 181 -7.87 5.37 14.49
N THR A 182 -8.03 4.80 15.67
CA THR A 182 -7.61 5.46 16.90
C THR A 182 -6.10 5.30 17.09
N LYS A 183 -5.38 6.42 17.24
CA LYS A 183 -3.96 6.40 17.63
C LYS A 183 -3.85 6.00 19.10
N THR A 184 -2.88 5.16 19.40
CA THR A 184 -2.54 4.76 20.76
C THR A 184 -1.04 4.88 20.98
N THR A 185 -0.61 4.82 22.23
CA THR A 185 0.80 4.90 22.60
C THR A 185 1.28 3.58 23.19
N TRP A 186 2.57 3.31 23.02
CA TRP A 186 3.19 2.18 23.69
C TRP A 186 3.10 2.34 25.20
N PRO A 187 2.75 1.28 25.94
CA PRO A 187 2.83 1.29 27.39
C PRO A 187 4.27 1.60 27.85
N THR A 188 4.40 2.44 28.87
CA THR A 188 5.70 2.75 29.46
C THR A 188 6.38 1.47 29.95
N GLY A 189 7.66 1.29 29.59
CA GLY A 189 8.45 0.12 29.96
C GLY A 189 8.24 -1.12 29.09
N LEU A 190 7.36 -1.06 28.08
CA LEU A 190 7.21 -2.13 27.09
C LEU A 190 8.21 -1.92 25.95
N TYR A 191 9.05 -2.91 25.73
CA TYR A 191 9.99 -2.99 24.62
C TYR A 191 9.55 -4.10 23.66
N TYR A 192 9.77 -3.92 22.36
CA TYR A 192 9.46 -4.92 21.35
C TYR A 192 10.59 -5.03 20.33
N GLN A 193 10.70 -6.20 19.73
CA GLN A 193 11.63 -6.47 18.65
C GLN A 193 10.96 -7.40 17.63
N PHE A 194 11.16 -7.13 16.35
CA PHE A 194 10.68 -8.00 15.26
C PHE A 194 11.82 -8.88 14.78
N PHE A 195 11.52 -10.15 14.57
CA PHE A 195 12.44 -11.11 13.98
C PHE A 195 11.85 -11.63 12.68
N TYR A 196 12.66 -11.62 11.62
CA TYR A 196 12.26 -12.22 10.36
C TYR A 196 12.39 -13.74 10.45
N SER A 197 11.29 -14.46 10.18
CA SER A 197 11.23 -15.93 10.27
C SER A 197 11.88 -16.65 9.08
N GLY A 198 12.37 -15.90 8.07
CA GLY A 198 12.92 -16.46 6.85
C GLY A 198 11.89 -16.78 5.76
N THR A 199 10.60 -16.65 6.07
CA THR A 199 9.50 -16.90 5.12
C THR A 199 8.50 -15.76 5.14
N GLU A 200 7.98 -15.39 3.95
CA GLU A 200 6.90 -14.40 3.81
C GLU A 200 5.56 -15.05 4.17
N ALA A 201 4.73 -14.34 4.94
CA ALA A 201 3.36 -14.77 5.19
C ALA A 201 2.49 -14.51 3.94
N ASP A 202 1.84 -15.56 3.45
CA ASP A 202 0.83 -15.46 2.39
C ASP A 202 -0.53 -15.12 3.03
N THR A 203 -0.88 -13.85 2.99
CA THR A 203 -2.12 -13.33 3.58
C THR A 203 -3.36 -14.00 2.99
N THR A 204 -3.37 -14.32 1.70
CA THR A 204 -4.52 -14.96 1.04
C THR A 204 -4.75 -16.36 1.57
N LYS A 205 -3.70 -17.19 1.64
CA LYS A 205 -3.78 -18.54 2.22
C LYS A 205 -4.14 -18.52 3.70
N ALA A 206 -3.67 -17.51 4.43
CA ALA A 206 -3.95 -17.35 5.84
C ALA A 206 -5.44 -17.02 6.09
N ILE A 207 -6.03 -16.13 5.28
CA ILE A 207 -7.45 -15.79 5.32
C ILE A 207 -8.31 -17.01 4.99
N ASP A 208 -7.97 -17.77 3.95
CA ASP A 208 -8.70 -18.97 3.54
C ASP A 208 -8.68 -20.06 4.64
N ARG A 209 -7.54 -20.23 5.33
CA ARG A 209 -7.45 -21.13 6.50
C ARG A 209 -8.34 -20.67 7.65
N ALA A 210 -8.35 -19.38 7.97
CA ALA A 210 -9.20 -18.84 9.04
C ALA A 210 -10.70 -18.98 8.72
N ALA A 211 -11.09 -18.83 7.46
CA ALA A 211 -12.47 -19.06 7.00
C ALA A 211 -12.85 -20.54 7.07
N GLY A 212 -11.93 -21.47 6.82
CA GLY A 212 -12.14 -22.92 6.90
C GLY A 212 -12.31 -23.45 8.33
N VAL A 213 -11.63 -22.88 9.30
CA VAL A 213 -11.77 -23.22 10.74
C VAL A 213 -13.16 -22.86 11.25
N SER A 214 -13.80 -21.83 10.71
CA SER A 214 -15.17 -21.41 11.10
C SER A 214 -16.28 -22.38 10.69
N LYS A 215 -16.04 -23.33 9.79
CA LYS A 215 -17.04 -24.33 9.34
C LYS A 215 -17.00 -25.64 10.12
N LYS A 216 -16.08 -25.81 11.09
CA LYS A 216 -15.89 -27.04 11.87
C LYS A 216 -16.22 -26.90 13.36
N SER A 217 -16.80 -25.80 13.80
CA SER A 217 -17.23 -25.58 15.20
C SER A 217 -18.74 -25.45 15.31
#